data_78d036e73b32548e1b0f98b543bd6043
#
_entry.id   78d036e73b32548e1b0f98b543bd6043
#
_cell.length_a   1.000
_cell.length_b   1.000
_cell.length_c   1.000
_cell.angle_alpha   90.00
_cell.angle_beta   90.00
_cell.angle_gamma   90.00
#
_symmetry.space_group_name_H-M   'P 1'
#
loop_
_entity.id
_entity.type
_entity.pdbx_description
1 polymer ?
#
loop_
_entity_poly.entity_id
_entity_poly.type
_entity_poly.pdbx_seq_one_letter_code
_entity_poly.pdbx_strand_id
1 'polypeptide(L)'
;VTVIGILGVGHLAGLMVRGLQGAGYRLVLSPRNAETAARLSAEHGCEVAASNQAVVDAAEGVFVCLPAATGAEELSQLTFRPGQPVLSAMAGTGLARLQSVIGPARAAVTMMPGYANAYGVGPSILHPDDRFWRDFLSKTGPVHAFAEVKTFTAAAAFGAFSGASFGWMAHVIHWFQSQGLPPDTARALVAATLRGNAEVLLREDRPLDDIARSVVTEGGISEMLLATLAFSDGLHAWDEGLDRVLKRIGG
;
A
#
# COMPACT_ATOMS: atom_id res chain seq x y z
N VAL A 1 -21.12 -11.28 10.84
CA VAL A 1 -19.88 -11.21 10.01
C VAL A 1 -20.03 -10.06 9.04
N THR A 2 -19.14 -9.08 9.12
CA THR A 2 -19.20 -7.89 8.26
C THR A 2 -18.88 -8.25 6.81
N VAL A 3 -19.71 -7.76 5.89
CA VAL A 3 -19.58 -8.00 4.44
C VAL A 3 -18.83 -6.84 3.79
N ILE A 4 -17.70 -7.13 3.17
CA ILE A 4 -16.93 -6.16 2.39
C ILE A 4 -17.04 -6.50 0.90
N GLY A 5 -17.52 -5.53 0.13
CA GLY A 5 -17.53 -5.61 -1.32
C GLY A 5 -16.20 -5.10 -1.90
N ILE A 6 -15.64 -5.81 -2.88
CA ILE A 6 -14.41 -5.40 -3.56
C ILE A 6 -14.71 -5.12 -5.03
N LEU A 7 -14.60 -3.86 -5.43
CA LEU A 7 -14.73 -3.43 -6.82
C LEU A 7 -13.35 -3.31 -7.45
N GLY A 8 -13.14 -4.04 -8.54
CA GLY A 8 -11.84 -4.12 -9.23
C GLY A 8 -10.94 -5.21 -8.66
N VAL A 9 -11.12 -6.43 -9.17
CA VAL A 9 -10.36 -7.63 -8.74
C VAL A 9 -9.08 -7.75 -9.56
N GLY A 10 -8.10 -6.89 -9.23
CA GLY A 10 -6.76 -6.88 -9.81
C GLY A 10 -5.69 -7.35 -8.82
N HIS A 11 -4.43 -6.98 -9.10
CA HIS A 11 -3.28 -7.37 -8.28
C HIS A 11 -3.42 -6.94 -6.82
N LEU A 12 -3.71 -5.65 -6.57
CA LEU A 12 -3.87 -5.12 -5.21
C LEU A 12 -5.00 -5.83 -4.45
N ALA A 13 -6.15 -5.99 -5.09
CA ALA A 13 -7.29 -6.67 -4.47
C ALA A 13 -6.93 -8.12 -4.06
N GLY A 14 -6.20 -8.85 -4.92
CA GLY A 14 -5.73 -10.19 -4.59
C GLY A 14 -4.80 -10.23 -3.38
N LEU A 15 -3.89 -9.28 -3.26
CA LEU A 15 -3.00 -9.15 -2.09
C LEU A 15 -3.79 -8.82 -0.81
N MET A 16 -4.78 -7.93 -0.90
CA MET A 16 -5.65 -7.59 0.24
C MET A 16 -6.52 -8.77 0.66
N VAL A 17 -7.13 -9.49 -0.28
CA VAL A 17 -7.90 -10.73 0.01
C VAL A 17 -7.04 -11.72 0.77
N ARG A 18 -5.79 -11.93 0.35
CA ARG A 18 -4.84 -12.81 1.04
C ARG A 18 -4.54 -12.32 2.46
N GLY A 19 -4.27 -11.02 2.65
CA GLY A 19 -3.96 -10.44 3.96
C GLY A 19 -5.15 -10.43 4.94
N LEU A 20 -6.37 -10.48 4.41
CA LEU A 20 -7.61 -10.51 5.19
C LEU A 20 -8.07 -11.92 5.58
N GLN A 21 -7.31 -12.96 5.22
CA GLN A 21 -7.67 -14.32 5.60
C GLN A 21 -7.73 -14.49 7.13
N GLY A 22 -8.83 -15.06 7.62
CA GLY A 22 -9.05 -15.23 9.05
C GLY A 22 -9.46 -13.97 9.81
N ALA A 23 -9.58 -12.81 9.15
CA ALA A 23 -9.94 -11.54 9.78
C ALA A 23 -11.45 -11.41 10.12
N GLY A 24 -12.26 -12.41 9.79
CA GLY A 24 -13.69 -12.43 10.13
C GLY A 24 -14.59 -11.65 9.18
N TYR A 25 -14.12 -11.29 7.99
CA TYR A 25 -14.90 -10.67 6.92
C TYR A 25 -15.45 -11.70 5.94
N ARG A 26 -16.66 -11.42 5.40
CA ARG A 26 -17.18 -12.06 4.19
C ARG A 26 -16.86 -11.13 3.02
N LEU A 27 -16.08 -11.62 2.05
CA LEU A 27 -15.63 -10.84 0.91
C LEU A 27 -16.46 -11.16 -0.34
N VAL A 28 -17.02 -10.12 -0.98
CA VAL A 28 -17.81 -10.22 -2.20
C VAL A 28 -17.09 -9.48 -3.31
N LEU A 29 -16.70 -10.19 -4.37
CA LEU A 29 -15.84 -9.72 -5.44
C LEU A 29 -16.64 -9.31 -6.68
N SER A 30 -16.18 -8.28 -7.38
CA SER A 30 -16.71 -7.91 -8.69
C SER A 30 -16.33 -8.94 -9.77
N PRO A 31 -17.20 -9.22 -10.75
CA PRO A 31 -17.02 -10.31 -11.72
C PRO A 31 -16.13 -9.97 -12.92
N ARG A 32 -15.76 -8.71 -13.14
CA ARG A 32 -15.13 -8.23 -14.38
C ARG A 32 -13.85 -8.97 -14.76
N ASN A 33 -12.98 -9.27 -13.80
CA ASN A 33 -11.82 -10.13 -14.00
C ASN A 33 -12.18 -11.55 -13.55
N ALA A 34 -12.91 -12.27 -14.41
CA ALA A 34 -13.50 -13.56 -14.08
C ALA A 34 -12.47 -14.61 -13.63
N GLU A 35 -11.30 -14.65 -14.28
CA GLU A 35 -10.22 -15.58 -13.94
C GLU A 35 -9.69 -15.33 -12.52
N THR A 36 -9.34 -14.07 -12.22
CA THR A 36 -8.83 -13.70 -10.89
C THR A 36 -9.90 -13.87 -9.83
N ALA A 37 -11.16 -13.50 -10.10
CA ALA A 37 -12.27 -13.65 -9.17
C ALA A 37 -12.54 -15.14 -8.85
N ALA A 38 -12.55 -16.01 -9.87
CA ALA A 38 -12.72 -17.45 -9.70
C ALA A 38 -11.57 -18.07 -8.90
N ARG A 39 -10.33 -17.67 -9.17
CA ARG A 39 -9.15 -18.13 -8.42
C ARG A 39 -9.25 -17.72 -6.94
N LEU A 40 -9.54 -16.45 -6.64
CA LEU A 40 -9.68 -15.97 -5.26
C LEU A 40 -10.87 -16.62 -4.54
N SER A 41 -11.95 -16.92 -5.26
CA SER A 41 -13.07 -17.68 -4.72
C SER A 41 -12.64 -19.09 -4.30
N ALA A 42 -11.91 -19.80 -5.18
CA ALA A 42 -11.45 -21.17 -4.91
C ALA A 42 -10.38 -21.22 -3.80
N GLU A 43 -9.43 -20.27 -3.78
CA GLU A 43 -8.31 -20.27 -2.84
C GLU A 43 -8.69 -19.71 -1.45
N HIS A 44 -9.64 -18.76 -1.41
CA HIS A 44 -9.90 -17.94 -0.22
C HIS A 44 -11.39 -17.91 0.21
N GLY A 45 -12.27 -18.63 -0.49
CA GLY A 45 -13.69 -18.70 -0.14
C GLY A 45 -14.45 -17.38 -0.36
N CYS A 46 -13.95 -16.50 -1.23
CA CYS A 46 -14.66 -15.27 -1.57
C CYS A 46 -15.89 -15.56 -2.45
N GLU A 47 -16.96 -14.79 -2.26
CA GLU A 47 -18.12 -14.84 -3.15
C GLU A 47 -17.85 -13.98 -4.39
N VAL A 48 -18.33 -14.41 -5.55
CA VAL A 48 -18.29 -13.60 -6.79
C VAL A 48 -19.71 -13.17 -7.13
N ALA A 49 -19.95 -11.86 -7.14
CA ALA A 49 -21.26 -11.31 -7.46
C ALA A 49 -21.52 -11.30 -8.98
N ALA A 50 -22.79 -11.22 -9.38
CA ALA A 50 -23.21 -11.18 -10.78
C ALA A 50 -22.88 -9.85 -11.49
N SER A 51 -22.73 -8.75 -10.72
CA SER A 51 -22.42 -7.41 -11.25
C SER A 51 -21.74 -6.54 -10.18
N ASN A 52 -21.16 -5.41 -10.59
CA ASN A 52 -20.65 -4.40 -9.66
C ASN A 52 -21.75 -3.84 -8.74
N GLN A 53 -22.97 -3.65 -9.23
CA GLN A 53 -24.11 -3.22 -8.40
C GLN A 53 -24.43 -4.28 -7.35
N ALA A 54 -24.45 -5.56 -7.70
CA ALA A 54 -24.71 -6.63 -6.74
C ALA A 54 -23.62 -6.70 -5.63
N VAL A 55 -22.36 -6.32 -5.93
CA VAL A 55 -21.33 -6.15 -4.90
C VAL A 55 -21.71 -5.04 -3.93
N VAL A 56 -22.09 -3.87 -4.44
CA VAL A 56 -22.48 -2.70 -3.63
C VAL A 56 -23.70 -3.02 -2.77
N ASP A 57 -24.70 -3.71 -3.32
CA ASP A 57 -25.95 -4.05 -2.63
C ASP A 57 -25.71 -5.03 -1.47
N ALA A 58 -24.81 -6.00 -1.66
CA ALA A 58 -24.49 -7.02 -0.66
C ALA A 58 -23.58 -6.50 0.48
N ALA A 59 -22.79 -5.45 0.24
CA ALA A 59 -21.71 -5.03 1.12
C ALA A 59 -22.15 -4.01 2.17
N GLU A 60 -21.66 -4.15 3.39
CA GLU A 60 -21.72 -3.11 4.43
C GLU A 60 -20.75 -1.96 4.12
N GLY A 61 -19.56 -2.29 3.62
CA GLY A 61 -18.56 -1.33 3.12
C GLY A 61 -17.99 -1.78 1.78
N VAL A 62 -17.63 -0.82 0.92
CA VAL A 62 -17.12 -1.09 -0.44
C VAL A 62 -15.68 -0.63 -0.55
N PHE A 63 -14.77 -1.57 -0.81
CA PHE A 63 -13.36 -1.30 -1.07
C PHE A 63 -13.12 -1.26 -2.59
N VAL A 64 -12.62 -0.13 -3.08
CA VAL A 64 -12.47 0.16 -4.50
C VAL A 64 -11.00 0.06 -4.91
N CYS A 65 -10.71 -0.91 -5.80
CA CYS A 65 -9.41 -1.14 -6.41
C CYS A 65 -9.48 -1.04 -7.95
N LEU A 66 -10.36 -0.21 -8.47
CA LEU A 66 -10.51 0.02 -9.91
C LEU A 66 -9.31 0.79 -10.47
N PRO A 67 -9.06 0.71 -11.81
CA PRO A 67 -8.07 1.55 -12.45
C PRO A 67 -8.41 3.05 -12.26
N ALA A 68 -7.41 3.87 -11.91
CA ALA A 68 -7.61 5.30 -11.66
C ALA A 68 -8.21 6.06 -12.88
N ALA A 69 -7.89 5.62 -14.10
CA ALA A 69 -8.34 6.26 -15.32
C ALA A 69 -9.86 6.12 -15.57
N THR A 70 -10.47 4.99 -15.17
CA THR A 70 -11.88 4.67 -15.48
C THR A 70 -12.73 4.49 -14.23
N GLY A 71 -12.11 4.30 -13.07
CA GLY A 71 -12.82 3.90 -11.86
C GLY A 71 -13.85 4.92 -11.39
N ALA A 72 -13.59 6.22 -11.52
CA ALA A 72 -14.55 7.24 -11.14
C ALA A 72 -15.81 7.23 -12.05
N GLU A 73 -15.66 6.97 -13.35
CA GLU A 73 -16.78 6.81 -14.28
C GLU A 73 -17.55 5.53 -13.98
N GLU A 74 -16.86 4.43 -13.73
CA GLU A 74 -17.51 3.17 -13.33
C GLU A 74 -18.31 3.31 -12.04
N LEU A 75 -17.80 4.02 -11.03
CA LEU A 75 -18.50 4.28 -9.78
C LEU A 75 -19.74 5.15 -9.97
N SER A 76 -19.72 6.12 -10.88
CA SER A 76 -20.86 7.00 -11.17
C SER A 76 -22.08 6.27 -11.75
N GLN A 77 -21.91 5.07 -12.27
CA GLN A 77 -23.00 4.21 -12.78
C GLN A 77 -23.62 3.32 -11.69
N LEU A 78 -23.09 3.37 -10.45
CA LEU A 78 -23.56 2.55 -9.34
C LEU A 78 -24.40 3.37 -8.36
N THR A 79 -25.35 2.71 -7.74
CA THR A 79 -26.19 3.30 -6.69
C THR A 79 -25.72 2.84 -5.33
N PHE A 80 -25.29 3.77 -4.49
CA PHE A 80 -24.85 3.51 -3.13
C PHE A 80 -25.95 3.90 -2.13
N ARG A 81 -25.95 3.23 -0.97
CA ARG A 81 -26.86 3.58 0.12
C ARG A 81 -26.38 4.84 0.88
N PRO A 82 -27.30 5.63 1.45
CA PRO A 82 -26.91 6.75 2.32
C PRO A 82 -25.98 6.29 3.46
N GLY A 83 -24.84 6.97 3.59
CA GLY A 83 -23.83 6.70 4.61
C GLY A 83 -23.04 5.40 4.46
N GLN A 84 -23.25 4.61 3.38
CA GLN A 84 -22.47 3.40 3.12
C GLN A 84 -20.97 3.73 3.04
N PRO A 85 -20.09 3.09 3.82
CA PRO A 85 -18.65 3.35 3.75
C PRO A 85 -18.06 2.93 2.40
N VAL A 86 -17.33 3.82 1.74
CA VAL A 86 -16.62 3.54 0.48
C VAL A 86 -15.17 3.97 0.63
N LEU A 87 -14.24 3.02 0.52
CA LEU A 87 -12.80 3.25 0.57
C LEU A 87 -12.19 3.08 -0.80
N SER A 88 -11.50 4.09 -1.29
CA SER A 88 -10.79 4.02 -2.57
C SER A 88 -9.29 3.89 -2.41
N ALA A 89 -8.70 2.88 -3.07
CA ALA A 89 -7.27 2.72 -3.28
C ALA A 89 -6.82 3.15 -4.70
N MET A 90 -7.65 3.89 -5.42
CA MET A 90 -7.32 4.40 -6.76
C MET A 90 -6.29 5.54 -6.66
N ALA A 91 -5.09 5.30 -7.13
CA ALA A 91 -4.01 6.30 -7.10
C ALA A 91 -4.41 7.58 -7.87
N GLY A 92 -4.23 8.76 -7.24
CA GLY A 92 -4.58 10.05 -7.86
C GLY A 92 -6.08 10.39 -7.86
N THR A 93 -6.96 9.52 -7.32
CA THR A 93 -8.36 9.86 -7.12
C THR A 93 -8.54 10.40 -5.70
N GLY A 94 -8.56 11.71 -5.55
CA GLY A 94 -8.72 12.37 -4.25
C GLY A 94 -10.13 12.23 -3.68
N LEU A 95 -10.27 12.51 -2.36
CA LEU A 95 -11.51 12.37 -1.60
C LEU A 95 -12.70 13.12 -2.23
N ALA A 96 -12.49 14.37 -2.65
CA ALA A 96 -13.57 15.20 -3.25
C ALA A 96 -14.09 14.58 -4.56
N ARG A 97 -13.18 14.06 -5.41
CA ARG A 97 -13.58 13.39 -6.65
C ARG A 97 -14.33 12.09 -6.37
N LEU A 98 -13.84 11.29 -5.41
CA LEU A 98 -14.54 10.07 -5.00
C LEU A 98 -15.95 10.42 -4.49
N GLN A 99 -16.07 11.38 -3.56
CA GLN A 99 -17.37 11.78 -3.00
C GLN A 99 -18.36 12.27 -4.07
N SER A 100 -17.87 12.96 -5.10
CA SER A 100 -18.74 13.48 -6.18
C SER A 100 -19.38 12.38 -7.03
N VAL A 101 -18.84 11.17 -7.06
CA VAL A 101 -19.34 10.06 -7.91
C VAL A 101 -20.06 8.96 -7.15
N ILE A 102 -19.94 8.90 -5.81
CA ILE A 102 -20.63 7.88 -4.99
C ILE A 102 -21.90 8.39 -4.31
N GLY A 103 -22.32 9.62 -4.63
CA GLY A 103 -23.57 10.21 -4.15
C GLY A 103 -23.67 10.26 -2.62
N PRO A 104 -24.70 9.62 -2.01
CA PRO A 104 -25.01 9.74 -0.58
C PRO A 104 -24.11 8.84 0.30
N ALA A 105 -23.20 8.05 -0.27
CA ALA A 105 -22.27 7.23 0.48
C ALA A 105 -21.16 8.08 1.13
N ARG A 106 -20.42 7.50 2.07
CA ARG A 106 -19.33 8.16 2.79
C ARG A 106 -17.98 7.76 2.22
N ALA A 107 -17.28 8.72 1.63
CA ALA A 107 -15.98 8.52 1.01
C ALA A 107 -14.84 8.46 2.02
N ALA A 108 -13.88 7.57 1.78
CA ALA A 108 -12.54 7.59 2.34
C ALA A 108 -11.53 7.17 1.27
N VAL A 109 -10.30 7.63 1.39
CA VAL A 109 -9.20 7.28 0.48
C VAL A 109 -8.05 6.67 1.27
N THR A 110 -7.34 5.76 0.61
CA THR A 110 -6.21 5.05 1.20
C THR A 110 -5.08 4.86 0.18
N MET A 111 -3.89 4.63 0.68
CA MET A 111 -2.74 4.12 -0.06
C MET A 111 -2.08 3.01 0.74
N MET A 112 -1.67 1.95 0.05
CA MET A 112 -0.94 0.82 0.61
C MET A 112 -0.06 0.16 -0.45
N PRO A 113 1.10 -0.43 -0.07
CA PRO A 113 2.00 -1.06 -1.04
C PRO A 113 1.52 -2.42 -1.54
N GLY A 114 0.56 -3.06 -0.86
CA GLY A 114 -0.05 -4.32 -1.25
C GLY A 114 0.72 -5.57 -0.83
N TYR A 115 1.94 -5.80 -1.30
CA TYR A 115 2.68 -7.04 -0.97
C TYR A 115 2.86 -7.26 0.53
N ALA A 116 3.31 -6.25 1.26
CA ALA A 116 3.48 -6.35 2.71
C ALA A 116 2.12 -6.54 3.42
N ASN A 117 1.04 -5.96 2.88
CA ASN A 117 -0.32 -6.12 3.40
C ASN A 117 -0.80 -7.57 3.29
N ALA A 118 -0.41 -8.31 2.23
CA ALA A 118 -0.71 -9.73 2.09
C ALA A 118 -0.10 -10.61 3.20
N TYR A 119 0.91 -10.10 3.91
CA TYR A 119 1.57 -10.76 5.04
C TYR A 119 1.20 -10.14 6.40
N GLY A 120 0.24 -9.22 6.45
CA GLY A 120 -0.22 -8.59 7.69
C GLY A 120 0.74 -7.54 8.28
N VAL A 121 1.74 -7.09 7.53
CA VAL A 121 2.78 -6.15 7.99
C VAL A 121 2.86 -4.88 7.14
N GLY A 122 1.99 -4.72 6.16
CA GLY A 122 2.01 -3.57 5.26
C GLY A 122 1.38 -2.33 5.87
N PRO A 123 2.08 -1.18 5.90
CA PRO A 123 1.46 0.05 6.34
C PRO A 123 0.35 0.47 5.38
N SER A 124 -0.69 1.09 5.93
CA SER A 124 -1.74 1.75 5.17
C SER A 124 -1.93 3.17 5.68
N ILE A 125 -2.20 4.10 4.79
CA ILE A 125 -2.62 5.45 5.17
C ILE A 125 -4.10 5.63 4.86
N LEU A 126 -4.79 6.45 5.65
CA LEU A 126 -6.23 6.64 5.58
C LEU A 126 -6.59 8.14 5.69
N HIS A 127 -7.53 8.61 4.86
CA HIS A 127 -8.11 9.94 4.95
C HIS A 127 -9.57 9.95 4.46
N PRO A 128 -10.50 10.58 5.20
CA PRO A 128 -10.35 11.00 6.59
C PRO A 128 -10.21 9.81 7.54
N ASP A 129 -9.97 10.09 8.83
CA ASP A 129 -9.96 9.05 9.86
C ASP A 129 -11.36 8.46 10.03
N ASP A 130 -11.54 7.25 9.54
CA ASP A 130 -12.80 6.50 9.59
C ASP A 130 -12.60 5.20 10.35
N ARG A 131 -13.35 5.02 11.44
CA ARG A 131 -13.22 3.85 12.32
C ARG A 131 -13.45 2.52 11.60
N PHE A 132 -14.44 2.46 10.70
CA PHE A 132 -14.77 1.24 9.95
C PHE A 132 -13.59 0.83 9.07
N TRP A 133 -13.00 1.79 8.33
CA TRP A 133 -11.88 1.52 7.46
C TRP A 133 -10.55 1.35 8.20
N ARG A 134 -10.38 2.01 9.34
CA ARG A 134 -9.23 1.77 10.21
C ARG A 134 -9.22 0.33 10.73
N ASP A 135 -10.37 -0.19 11.20
CA ASP A 135 -10.48 -1.59 11.63
C ASP A 135 -10.17 -2.56 10.48
N PHE A 136 -10.75 -2.33 9.30
CA PHE A 136 -10.51 -3.14 8.11
C PHE A 136 -9.02 -3.17 7.71
N LEU A 137 -8.39 -2.02 7.58
CA LEU A 137 -6.99 -1.91 7.17
C LEU A 137 -6.03 -2.48 8.23
N SER A 138 -6.36 -2.36 9.51
CA SER A 138 -5.53 -2.86 10.62
C SER A 138 -5.32 -4.38 10.58
N LYS A 139 -6.18 -5.12 9.89
CA LYS A 139 -6.00 -6.58 9.69
C LYS A 139 -4.84 -6.91 8.74
N THR A 140 -4.38 -5.94 7.98
CA THR A 140 -3.29 -6.12 7.00
C THR A 140 -2.00 -5.38 7.36
N GLY A 141 -1.97 -4.71 8.52
CA GLY A 141 -0.81 -4.01 9.05
C GLY A 141 -1.14 -2.68 9.75
N PRO A 142 -0.13 -1.89 10.13
CA PRO A 142 -0.33 -0.62 10.82
C PRO A 142 -1.07 0.39 9.94
N VAL A 143 -1.92 1.23 10.58
CA VAL A 143 -2.74 2.24 9.91
C VAL A 143 -2.40 3.63 10.44
N HIS A 144 -2.04 4.54 9.55
CA HIS A 144 -1.78 5.94 9.84
C HIS A 144 -2.89 6.79 9.22
N ALA A 145 -3.75 7.39 10.04
CA ALA A 145 -4.80 8.27 9.55
C ALA A 145 -4.37 9.73 9.58
N PHE A 146 -4.77 10.48 8.57
CA PHE A 146 -4.46 11.89 8.38
C PHE A 146 -5.75 12.70 8.40
N ALA A 147 -5.78 13.79 9.16
CA ALA A 147 -6.90 14.72 9.17
C ALA A 147 -6.89 15.63 7.92
N GLU A 148 -5.69 16.01 7.47
CA GLU A 148 -5.51 16.96 6.37
C GLU A 148 -5.19 16.26 5.05
N VAL A 149 -5.89 16.63 3.99
CA VAL A 149 -5.65 16.14 2.62
C VAL A 149 -4.20 16.36 2.18
N LYS A 150 -3.61 17.50 2.52
CA LYS A 150 -2.23 17.85 2.12
C LYS A 150 -1.22 16.85 2.70
N THR A 151 -1.34 16.53 3.98
CA THR A 151 -0.44 15.58 4.65
C THR A 151 -0.69 14.14 4.19
N PHE A 152 -1.94 13.76 3.93
CA PHE A 152 -2.26 12.47 3.31
C PHE A 152 -1.62 12.34 1.93
N THR A 153 -1.74 13.39 1.08
CA THR A 153 -1.16 13.38 -0.28
C THR A 153 0.37 13.26 -0.23
N ALA A 154 1.03 13.99 0.66
CA ALA A 154 2.47 13.86 0.85
C ALA A 154 2.85 12.43 1.32
N ALA A 155 2.14 11.91 2.32
CA ALA A 155 2.36 10.56 2.81
C ALA A 155 2.13 9.49 1.74
N ALA A 156 1.21 9.70 0.78
CA ALA A 156 0.91 8.73 -0.29
C ALA A 156 2.12 8.42 -1.20
N ALA A 157 3.15 9.28 -1.21
CA ALA A 157 4.39 9.01 -1.91
C ALA A 157 5.12 7.76 -1.39
N PHE A 158 4.82 7.30 -0.15
CA PHE A 158 5.42 6.08 0.39
C PHE A 158 5.11 4.83 -0.45
N GLY A 159 4.02 4.82 -1.20
CA GLY A 159 3.71 3.72 -2.14
C GLY A 159 4.76 3.59 -3.24
N ALA A 160 5.22 4.72 -3.78
CA ALA A 160 6.32 4.74 -4.75
C ALA A 160 7.67 4.40 -4.09
N PHE A 161 7.92 4.90 -2.88
CA PHE A 161 9.09 4.52 -2.09
C PHE A 161 9.16 3.00 -1.89
N SER A 162 8.05 2.36 -1.51
CA SER A 162 7.99 0.90 -1.38
C SER A 162 8.35 0.18 -2.68
N GLY A 163 7.78 0.61 -3.81
CA GLY A 163 8.10 0.03 -5.11
C GLY A 163 9.57 0.20 -5.51
N ALA A 164 10.11 1.41 -5.36
CA ALA A 164 11.50 1.71 -5.66
C ALA A 164 12.48 0.94 -4.76
N SER A 165 12.11 0.70 -3.49
CA SER A 165 12.93 -0.08 -2.56
C SER A 165 13.15 -1.52 -3.04
N PHE A 166 12.16 -2.15 -3.70
CA PHE A 166 12.37 -3.48 -4.30
C PHE A 166 13.39 -3.45 -5.44
N GLY A 167 13.38 -2.40 -6.27
CA GLY A 167 14.39 -2.21 -7.32
C GLY A 167 15.78 -2.04 -6.75
N TRP A 168 15.92 -1.21 -5.71
CA TRP A 168 17.18 -1.03 -4.99
C TRP A 168 17.65 -2.33 -4.32
N MET A 169 16.79 -3.05 -3.62
CA MET A 169 17.11 -4.34 -3.02
C MET A 169 17.59 -5.35 -4.07
N ALA A 170 16.92 -5.43 -5.21
CA ALA A 170 17.31 -6.31 -6.30
C ALA A 170 18.73 -5.96 -6.82
N HIS A 171 19.03 -4.65 -6.99
CA HIS A 171 20.34 -4.18 -7.39
C HIS A 171 21.44 -4.63 -6.41
N VAL A 172 21.23 -4.42 -5.11
CA VAL A 172 22.19 -4.81 -4.06
C VAL A 172 22.37 -6.34 -4.01
N ILE A 173 21.27 -7.12 -4.13
CA ILE A 173 21.33 -8.59 -4.18
C ILE A 173 22.17 -9.06 -5.38
N HIS A 174 21.96 -8.49 -6.58
CA HIS A 174 22.72 -8.83 -7.77
C HIS A 174 24.21 -8.48 -7.61
N TRP A 175 24.52 -7.37 -6.94
CA TRP A 175 25.92 -7.04 -6.64
C TRP A 175 26.57 -8.12 -5.75
N PHE A 176 25.91 -8.57 -4.66
CA PHE A 176 26.44 -9.66 -3.83
C PHE A 176 26.63 -10.96 -4.62
N GLN A 177 25.70 -11.28 -5.52
CA GLN A 177 25.82 -12.45 -6.38
C GLN A 177 27.03 -12.34 -7.33
N SER A 178 27.28 -11.15 -7.87
CA SER A 178 28.45 -10.90 -8.73
C SER A 178 29.78 -11.03 -7.99
N GLN A 179 29.75 -10.90 -6.64
CA GLN A 179 30.91 -11.18 -5.76
C GLN A 179 31.00 -12.66 -5.32
N GLY A 180 30.17 -13.53 -5.87
CA GLY A 180 30.20 -14.97 -5.63
C GLY A 180 29.27 -15.48 -4.51
N LEU A 181 28.42 -14.67 -3.93
CA LEU A 181 27.46 -15.17 -2.94
C LEU A 181 26.35 -15.99 -3.63
N PRO A 182 25.94 -17.14 -3.04
CA PRO A 182 24.79 -17.89 -3.52
C PRO A 182 23.52 -17.01 -3.53
N PRO A 183 22.62 -17.18 -4.51
CA PRO A 183 21.42 -16.35 -4.66
C PRO A 183 20.56 -16.24 -3.41
N ASP A 184 20.28 -17.37 -2.76
CA ASP A 184 19.46 -17.42 -1.54
C ASP A 184 20.15 -16.73 -0.35
N THR A 185 21.46 -16.87 -0.23
CA THR A 185 22.25 -16.21 0.81
C THR A 185 22.25 -14.70 0.62
N ALA A 186 22.49 -14.22 -0.60
CA ALA A 186 22.47 -12.78 -0.92
C ALA A 186 21.09 -12.17 -0.61
N ARG A 187 20.02 -12.84 -1.02
CA ARG A 187 18.64 -12.43 -0.74
C ARG A 187 18.32 -12.40 0.76
N ALA A 188 18.68 -13.45 1.49
CA ALA A 188 18.44 -13.54 2.92
C ALA A 188 19.21 -12.47 3.70
N LEU A 189 20.48 -12.20 3.33
CA LEU A 189 21.31 -11.19 3.96
C LEU A 189 20.72 -9.79 3.81
N VAL A 190 20.34 -9.38 2.60
CA VAL A 190 19.74 -8.07 2.34
C VAL A 190 18.41 -7.93 3.08
N ALA A 191 17.54 -8.93 2.98
CA ALA A 191 16.23 -8.89 3.64
C ALA A 191 16.36 -8.82 5.18
N ALA A 192 17.24 -9.63 5.78
CA ALA A 192 17.46 -9.64 7.22
C ALA A 192 18.06 -8.32 7.73
N THR A 193 19.01 -7.72 6.99
CA THR A 193 19.60 -6.42 7.33
C THR A 193 18.54 -5.33 7.35
N LEU A 194 17.73 -5.22 6.30
CA LEU A 194 16.68 -4.19 6.23
C LEU A 194 15.60 -4.39 7.29
N ARG A 195 15.22 -5.65 7.55
CA ARG A 195 14.29 -5.96 8.64
C ARG A 195 14.87 -5.52 9.99
N GLY A 196 16.14 -5.81 10.25
CA GLY A 196 16.84 -5.41 11.49
C GLY A 196 16.87 -3.89 11.65
N ASN A 197 17.22 -3.16 10.58
CA ASN A 197 17.24 -1.70 10.60
C ASN A 197 15.84 -1.13 10.83
N ALA A 198 14.79 -1.70 10.21
CA ALA A 198 13.41 -1.29 10.44
C ALA A 198 12.97 -1.52 11.89
N GLU A 199 13.35 -2.64 12.52
CA GLU A 199 13.07 -2.90 13.94
C GLU A 199 13.75 -1.89 14.85
N VAL A 200 14.96 -1.44 14.53
CA VAL A 200 15.64 -0.36 15.27
C VAL A 200 14.83 0.93 15.20
N LEU A 201 14.40 1.34 13.99
CA LEU A 201 13.57 2.55 13.81
C LEU A 201 12.23 2.49 14.55
N LEU A 202 11.64 1.30 14.72
CA LEU A 202 10.36 1.12 15.40
C LEU A 202 10.48 1.06 16.92
N ARG A 203 11.68 0.83 17.47
CA ARG A 203 11.89 0.58 18.90
C ARG A 203 12.75 1.62 19.61
N GLU A 204 13.57 2.35 18.85
CA GLU A 204 14.45 3.38 19.40
C GLU A 204 13.79 4.76 19.33
N ASP A 205 13.76 5.45 20.44
CA ASP A 205 13.23 6.82 20.53
C ASP A 205 14.30 7.89 20.23
N ARG A 206 15.55 7.48 20.02
CA ARG A 206 16.65 8.39 19.68
C ARG A 206 16.45 9.02 18.29
N PRO A 207 16.92 10.27 18.08
CA PRO A 207 16.92 10.86 16.73
C PRO A 207 17.64 9.94 15.73
N LEU A 208 17.07 9.79 14.53
CA LEU A 208 17.61 8.91 13.49
C LEU A 208 19.07 9.25 13.14
N ASP A 209 19.41 10.55 13.10
CA ASP A 209 20.78 11.01 12.83
C ASP A 209 21.77 10.54 13.89
N ASP A 210 21.35 10.39 15.15
CA ASP A 210 22.18 9.86 16.23
C ASP A 210 22.38 8.35 16.07
N ILE A 211 21.34 7.62 15.66
CA ILE A 211 21.42 6.20 15.34
C ILE A 211 22.37 6.02 14.15
N ALA A 212 22.19 6.78 13.07
CA ALA A 212 23.04 6.70 11.88
C ALA A 212 24.51 6.97 12.22
N ARG A 213 24.80 8.01 13.00
CA ARG A 213 26.18 8.30 13.45
C ARG A 213 26.76 7.19 14.32
N SER A 214 25.96 6.56 15.16
CA SER A 214 26.45 5.52 16.08
C SER A 214 26.92 4.23 15.40
N VAL A 215 26.47 3.97 14.16
CA VAL A 215 26.85 2.78 13.38
C VAL A 215 27.95 3.08 12.33
N VAL A 216 28.40 4.34 12.25
CA VAL A 216 29.46 4.79 11.36
C VAL A 216 30.72 5.06 12.20
N THR A 217 31.79 4.28 11.97
CA THR A 217 33.09 4.50 12.60
C THR A 217 34.02 5.25 11.65
N GLU A 218 34.85 6.14 12.19
CA GLU A 218 35.84 6.90 11.40
C GLU A 218 36.79 5.92 10.68
N GLY A 219 36.96 6.11 9.38
CA GLY A 219 37.73 5.20 8.50
C GLY A 219 37.04 3.86 8.23
N GLY A 220 35.81 3.65 8.68
CA GLY A 220 35.06 2.40 8.54
C GLY A 220 34.37 2.22 7.18
N ILE A 221 33.93 0.97 6.92
CA ILE A 221 33.29 0.59 5.66
C ILE A 221 31.94 1.29 5.43
N SER A 222 31.21 1.61 6.50
CA SER A 222 29.95 2.34 6.40
C SER A 222 30.19 3.79 5.99
N GLU A 223 31.24 4.44 6.54
CA GLU A 223 31.63 5.79 6.15
C GLU A 223 32.03 5.85 4.68
N MET A 224 32.83 4.89 4.21
CA MET A 224 33.27 4.80 2.81
C MET A 224 32.06 4.70 1.87
N LEU A 225 31.07 3.86 2.18
CA LEU A 225 29.87 3.72 1.35
C LEU A 225 29.03 5.00 1.35
N LEU A 226 28.80 5.62 2.52
CA LEU A 226 28.05 6.87 2.64
C LEU A 226 28.73 8.01 1.89
N ALA A 227 30.04 8.14 1.99
CA ALA A 227 30.83 9.14 1.25
C ALA A 227 30.69 8.93 -0.28
N THR A 228 30.70 7.68 -0.73
CA THR A 228 30.49 7.36 -2.15
C THR A 228 29.08 7.75 -2.62
N LEU A 229 28.04 7.46 -1.83
CA LEU A 229 26.67 7.84 -2.16
C LEU A 229 26.49 9.38 -2.17
N ALA A 230 27.10 10.08 -1.22
CA ALA A 230 27.07 11.54 -1.19
C ALA A 230 27.80 12.16 -2.39
N PHE A 231 28.99 11.65 -2.76
CA PHE A 231 29.72 12.10 -3.91
C PHE A 231 28.98 11.89 -5.24
N SER A 232 28.22 10.78 -5.34
CA SER A 232 27.45 10.41 -6.53
C SER A 232 26.04 10.98 -6.54
N ASP A 233 25.70 11.88 -5.61
CA ASP A 233 24.37 12.46 -5.44
C ASP A 233 23.24 11.43 -5.24
N GLY A 234 23.61 10.23 -4.81
CA GLY A 234 22.72 9.07 -4.73
C GLY A 234 21.56 9.24 -3.76
N LEU A 235 21.73 10.03 -2.69
CA LEU A 235 20.63 10.33 -1.76
C LEU A 235 19.69 11.40 -2.32
N HIS A 236 20.23 12.43 -2.99
CA HIS A 236 19.42 13.48 -3.59
C HIS A 236 18.51 12.99 -4.74
N ALA A 237 18.94 11.94 -5.44
CA ALA A 237 18.09 11.30 -6.45
C ALA A 237 16.75 10.74 -5.87
N TRP A 238 16.73 10.38 -4.59
CA TRP A 238 15.48 10.01 -3.91
C TRP A 238 14.57 11.20 -3.72
N ASP A 239 15.10 12.36 -3.32
CA ASP A 239 14.34 13.60 -3.13
C ASP A 239 13.69 14.03 -4.44
N GLU A 240 14.46 14.08 -5.53
CA GLU A 240 13.93 14.39 -6.86
C GLU A 240 12.84 13.40 -7.31
N GLY A 241 13.04 12.11 -7.05
CA GLY A 241 12.07 11.07 -7.38
C GLY A 241 10.76 11.24 -6.62
N LEU A 242 10.85 11.49 -5.31
CA LEU A 242 9.69 11.70 -4.44
C LEU A 242 8.94 12.99 -4.80
N ASP A 243 9.65 14.07 -5.14
CA ASP A 243 9.06 15.34 -5.59
C ASP A 243 8.26 15.17 -6.89
N ARG A 244 8.78 14.41 -7.84
CA ARG A 244 8.05 14.08 -9.09
C ARG A 244 6.79 13.24 -8.81
N VAL A 245 6.89 12.27 -7.89
CA VAL A 245 5.74 11.48 -7.46
C VAL A 245 4.71 12.37 -6.79
N LEU A 246 5.11 13.23 -5.84
CA LEU A 246 4.22 14.14 -5.13
C LEU A 246 3.50 15.09 -6.11
N LYS A 247 4.23 15.66 -7.08
CA LYS A 247 3.63 16.50 -8.13
C LYS A 247 2.57 15.74 -8.94
N ARG A 248 2.79 14.46 -9.24
CA ARG A 248 1.85 13.63 -10.01
C ARG A 248 0.57 13.28 -9.23
N ILE A 249 0.68 13.00 -7.93
CA ILE A 249 -0.48 12.56 -7.11
C ILE A 249 -1.23 13.75 -6.48
N GLY A 250 -0.62 14.91 -6.39
CA GLY A 250 -1.20 16.14 -5.80
C GLY A 250 -1.79 17.12 -6.80
N GLY A 251 -1.65 16.87 -8.12
CA GLY A 251 -2.07 17.77 -9.20
C GLY A 251 -3.43 17.47 -9.80
#